data_0ba3339580f7129769d8b2cb9eb00940
#
_entry.id   0ba3339580f7129769d8b2cb9eb00940
#
_cell.length_a   1.000
_cell.length_b   1.000
_cell.length_c   1.000
_cell.angle_alpha   90.00
_cell.angle_beta   90.00
_cell.angle_gamma   90.00
#
_symmetry.space_group_name_H-M   'P 1'
#
loop_
_entity.id
_entity.type
_entity.pdbx_description
1 polymer ?
#
loop_
_entity_poly.entity_id
_entity_poly.type
_entity_poly.pdbx_seq_one_letter_code
_entity_poly.pdbx_strand_id
1 'polypeptide(L)'
;MRAMATMPLSSGSILYGLRTSALGLAIVFGGLVPSISTAQENPAPAVQTAQQVQPVAPQPSTPAAEPAPSMQVTPPASTAAPAVEPTAPAADAKATLPHNLSPWGMFMAADWVVKGVMIGLAFASLVTWTVWLAKTLELAGARMRAYRALNAIGSARTLQDAERALEGRGGPGALLVNAAREEVRLSQEAQAHTSADGLKERVASRLSRIEAQAGRRMSRGTGVLATIGSTAPFVGLFGTVWGIMNSFIGISQSQTTNLAIVAPGIAEALLATAIGLVAAIPAVVIYNVFARSITGYRQLLADASAGVERLVSRDVDYACVPSAATAARQLRHAAAE
;
A
#
# COMPACT_ATOMS: atom_id res chain seq x y z
N MET A 1 -12.13 -22.64 -71.08
CA MET A 1 -13.15 -21.70 -70.62
C MET A 1 -13.06 -21.53 -69.11
N ARG A 2 -12.64 -20.37 -68.74
CA ARG A 2 -12.66 -19.60 -67.48
C ARG A 2 -13.09 -20.30 -66.20
N ALA A 3 -12.11 -20.54 -65.32
CA ALA A 3 -12.26 -20.76 -63.90
C ALA A 3 -12.23 -19.39 -63.18
N MET A 4 -13.25 -19.09 -62.40
CA MET A 4 -13.30 -17.95 -61.51
C MET A 4 -12.90 -18.38 -60.10
N ALA A 5 -11.78 -17.85 -59.63
CA ALA A 5 -11.31 -17.98 -58.27
C ALA A 5 -12.07 -17.01 -57.38
N THR A 6 -12.71 -17.49 -56.32
CA THR A 6 -13.29 -16.70 -55.24
C THR A 6 -12.33 -16.74 -54.04
N MET A 7 -11.75 -15.59 -53.70
CA MET A 7 -11.04 -15.31 -52.45
C MET A 7 -12.03 -15.22 -51.29
N PRO A 8 -11.72 -15.73 -50.11
CA PRO A 8 -12.43 -15.36 -48.89
C PRO A 8 -11.83 -14.10 -48.25
N LEU A 9 -12.69 -13.14 -47.99
CA LEU A 9 -12.40 -11.90 -47.24
C LEU A 9 -12.05 -12.21 -45.79
N SER A 10 -10.87 -11.73 -45.40
CA SER A 10 -10.40 -11.63 -44.01
C SER A 10 -11.31 -10.67 -43.20
N SER A 11 -12.02 -11.20 -42.24
CA SER A 11 -12.71 -10.43 -41.16
C SER A 11 -11.85 -10.44 -39.91
N GLY A 12 -10.89 -9.54 -39.85
CA GLY A 12 -10.04 -9.36 -38.66
C GLY A 12 -9.82 -7.87 -38.42
N SER A 13 -10.77 -7.17 -37.85
CA SER A 13 -10.53 -5.81 -37.33
C SER A 13 -11.77 -5.26 -36.61
N ILE A 14 -12.10 -5.74 -35.43
CA ILE A 14 -12.89 -4.98 -34.44
C ILE A 14 -12.48 -5.52 -33.06
N LEU A 15 -11.50 -4.90 -32.40
CA LEU A 15 -11.26 -4.92 -30.96
C LEU A 15 -9.98 -4.16 -30.58
N TYR A 16 -9.82 -2.95 -31.19
CA TYR A 16 -8.84 -1.97 -30.73
C TYR A 16 -9.59 -0.67 -30.38
N GLY A 17 -10.26 -0.66 -29.25
CA GLY A 17 -11.01 0.53 -28.89
C GLY A 17 -11.44 0.54 -27.43
N LEU A 18 -10.52 0.34 -26.45
CA LEU A 18 -10.72 0.73 -25.06
C LEU A 18 -9.38 0.73 -24.27
N ARG A 19 -8.44 1.56 -24.72
CA ARG A 19 -7.15 1.72 -24.02
C ARG A 19 -6.65 3.17 -23.91
N THR A 20 -7.54 4.14 -24.03
CA THR A 20 -7.14 5.55 -23.92
C THR A 20 -8.13 6.32 -23.07
N SER A 21 -8.07 6.15 -21.75
CA SER A 21 -8.66 7.09 -20.78
C SER A 21 -8.02 6.90 -19.40
N ALA A 22 -6.69 6.97 -19.31
CA ALA A 22 -5.96 7.08 -18.05
C ALA A 22 -4.65 7.85 -18.23
N LEU A 23 -4.66 8.86 -19.10
CA LEU A 23 -3.51 9.73 -19.32
C LEU A 23 -3.96 11.19 -19.20
N GLY A 24 -4.17 11.64 -18.00
CA GLY A 24 -4.60 13.02 -17.80
C GLY A 24 -4.47 13.53 -16.36
N LEU A 25 -3.49 13.04 -15.56
CA LEU A 25 -3.17 13.71 -14.28
C LEU A 25 -1.78 13.33 -13.79
N ALA A 26 -0.76 13.62 -14.58
CA ALA A 26 0.64 13.42 -14.19
C ALA A 26 1.48 14.59 -14.68
N ILE A 27 1.14 15.81 -14.28
CA ILE A 27 2.02 16.97 -14.38
C ILE A 27 1.70 17.87 -13.17
N VAL A 28 2.45 17.77 -12.10
CA VAL A 28 2.97 18.77 -11.18
C VAL A 28 3.61 18.03 -9.97
N PHE A 29 4.66 17.30 -10.19
CA PHE A 29 5.67 17.00 -9.17
C PHE A 29 6.95 16.56 -9.89
N GLY A 30 7.42 17.43 -10.77
CA GLY A 30 8.74 17.30 -11.38
C GLY A 30 9.75 18.03 -10.52
N GLY A 31 10.76 17.29 -10.01
CA GLY A 31 11.98 17.89 -9.54
C GLY A 31 12.29 17.67 -8.07
N LEU A 32 12.68 16.49 -7.68
CA LEU A 32 13.83 16.20 -6.80
C LEU A 32 13.99 14.68 -6.70
N VAL A 33 14.76 14.09 -7.60
CA VAL A 33 15.25 12.72 -7.44
C VAL A 33 16.60 12.82 -6.75
N PRO A 34 16.77 12.43 -5.49
CA PRO A 34 18.09 12.20 -4.94
C PRO A 34 18.65 10.93 -5.57
N SER A 35 19.79 11.04 -6.22
CA SER A 35 20.60 9.93 -6.70
C SER A 35 20.94 9.01 -5.53
N ILE A 36 20.40 7.81 -5.53
CA ILE A 36 20.79 6.76 -4.60
C ILE A 36 22.15 6.25 -5.06
N SER A 37 23.21 6.67 -4.37
CA SER A 37 24.55 6.09 -4.45
C SER A 37 24.45 4.64 -3.98
N THR A 38 24.84 3.71 -4.84
CA THR A 38 25.00 2.29 -4.51
C THR A 38 26.12 2.16 -3.49
N ALA A 39 25.77 1.94 -2.23
CA ALA A 39 26.71 1.54 -1.20
C ALA A 39 27.04 0.06 -1.45
N GLN A 40 28.31 -0.18 -1.68
CA GLN A 40 29.01 -1.43 -1.84
C GLN A 40 28.82 -2.29 -0.60
N GLU A 41 28.34 -3.49 -0.81
CA GLU A 41 28.17 -4.55 0.17
C GLU A 41 29.54 -4.98 0.69
N ASN A 42 29.83 -4.70 1.95
CA ASN A 42 31.03 -5.20 2.65
C ASN A 42 30.61 -6.32 3.60
N PRO A 43 31.28 -7.49 3.62
CA PRO A 43 30.84 -8.64 4.40
C PRO A 43 31.01 -8.43 5.90
N ALA A 44 30.05 -8.96 6.65
CA ALA A 44 29.93 -8.90 8.09
C ALA A 44 31.18 -9.42 8.83
N PRO A 45 31.60 -8.79 9.91
CA PRO A 45 32.34 -9.44 10.98
C PRO A 45 31.40 -9.93 12.09
N ALA A 46 31.86 -11.04 12.67
CA ALA A 46 31.23 -11.89 13.63
C ALA A 46 30.57 -11.22 14.85
N VAL A 47 29.54 -11.93 15.30
CA VAL A 47 28.91 -11.94 16.61
C VAL A 47 29.86 -11.52 17.73
N GLN A 48 29.58 -10.38 18.40
CA GLN A 48 30.05 -10.12 19.75
C GLN A 48 28.83 -10.02 20.70
N THR A 49 28.93 -10.89 21.63
CA THR A 49 28.23 -11.17 22.87
C THR A 49 27.50 -10.00 23.52
N ALA A 50 26.26 -10.27 23.90
CA ALA A 50 25.38 -9.48 24.74
C ALA A 50 26.09 -8.94 25.97
N GLN A 51 26.18 -7.63 26.12
CA GLN A 51 26.51 -6.96 27.36
C GLN A 51 25.21 -6.71 28.14
N GLN A 52 25.09 -7.43 29.25
CA GLN A 52 24.05 -7.30 30.25
C GLN A 52 23.95 -5.84 30.75
N VAL A 53 22.80 -5.25 30.58
CA VAL A 53 22.44 -4.02 31.31
C VAL A 53 22.09 -4.43 32.74
N GLN A 54 22.96 -4.08 33.69
CA GLN A 54 22.69 -4.19 35.11
C GLN A 54 21.60 -3.18 35.53
N PRO A 55 20.67 -3.58 36.39
CA PRO A 55 19.71 -2.64 36.97
C PRO A 55 20.42 -1.77 38.02
N VAL A 56 20.39 -0.46 37.81
CA VAL A 56 20.83 0.52 38.82
C VAL A 56 19.81 0.55 39.94
N ALA A 57 20.25 0.16 41.13
CA ALA A 57 19.51 0.26 42.38
C ALA A 57 19.29 1.75 42.76
N PRO A 58 18.19 2.10 43.40
CA PRO A 58 17.93 3.45 43.88
C PRO A 58 18.78 3.76 45.12
N GLN A 59 19.58 4.80 45.07
CA GLN A 59 20.22 5.35 46.26
C GLN A 59 19.25 6.22 47.05
N PRO A 60 19.18 6.10 48.37
CA PRO A 60 18.46 7.00 49.26
C PRO A 60 19.37 8.18 49.65
N SER A 61 18.95 9.36 49.40
CA SER A 61 19.53 10.56 50.04
C SER A 61 18.45 11.51 50.49
N THR A 62 18.10 11.45 51.73
CA THR A 62 17.64 12.56 52.54
C THR A 62 18.85 13.12 53.27
N PRO A 63 18.98 14.45 53.37
CA PRO A 63 18.75 15.01 54.68
C PRO A 63 17.88 16.29 54.63
N ALA A 64 17.18 16.43 55.73
CA ALA A 64 16.36 17.52 56.17
C ALA A 64 17.07 18.89 56.08
N ALA A 65 16.36 19.89 55.60
CA ALA A 65 16.68 21.30 55.82
C ALA A 65 15.58 21.87 56.71
N GLU A 66 16.04 22.52 57.72
CA GLU A 66 15.47 23.24 58.86
C GLU A 66 14.40 24.28 58.50
N PRO A 67 13.38 24.52 59.37
CA PRO A 67 12.33 25.48 59.06
C PRO A 67 12.80 26.92 59.34
N ALA A 68 12.69 27.79 58.35
CA ALA A 68 12.87 29.24 58.49
C ALA A 68 11.64 29.89 59.16
N PRO A 69 11.81 30.95 59.95
CA PRO A 69 10.80 31.45 60.88
C PRO A 69 9.67 32.22 60.18
N SER A 70 8.46 31.93 60.65
CA SER A 70 7.22 32.63 60.30
C SER A 70 7.24 34.10 60.78
N MET A 71 7.27 35.02 59.82
CA MET A 71 6.94 36.43 60.10
C MET A 71 5.43 36.58 60.15
N GLN A 72 4.94 36.83 61.35
CA GLN A 72 3.58 37.35 61.62
C GLN A 72 3.49 38.77 61.09
N VAL A 73 2.67 38.96 60.07
CA VAL A 73 2.27 40.32 59.65
C VAL A 73 0.94 40.60 60.34
N THR A 74 1.00 41.52 61.28
CA THR A 74 -0.15 42.13 61.97
C THR A 74 -0.94 42.99 60.98
N PRO A 75 -2.28 42.92 60.92
CA PRO A 75 -3.05 43.82 60.05
C PRO A 75 -3.13 45.23 60.65
N PRO A 76 -2.88 46.30 59.90
CA PRO A 76 -3.20 47.65 60.35
C PRO A 76 -4.70 47.93 60.17
N ALA A 77 -5.18 48.70 61.13
CA ALA A 77 -6.55 49.10 61.32
C ALA A 77 -7.21 49.79 60.14
N SER A 78 -8.45 49.47 59.98
CA SER A 78 -9.46 50.11 59.14
C SER A 78 -9.49 51.63 59.33
N THR A 79 -9.23 52.34 58.18
CA THR A 79 -9.64 53.77 58.03
C THR A 79 -10.65 53.81 56.91
N ALA A 80 -11.90 54.16 57.26
CA ALA A 80 -13.00 54.33 56.33
C ALA A 80 -12.67 55.43 55.30
N ALA A 81 -12.71 55.12 54.03
CA ALA A 81 -12.73 56.04 52.91
C ALA A 81 -14.08 55.95 52.16
N PRO A 82 -14.56 57.00 51.57
CA PRO A 82 -15.98 57.17 51.23
C PRO A 82 -16.41 56.26 50.10
N ALA A 83 -17.69 55.90 50.20
CA ALA A 83 -18.37 55.07 49.18
C ALA A 83 -18.30 55.72 47.81
N VAL A 84 -17.52 55.12 46.92
CA VAL A 84 -17.65 55.29 45.49
C VAL A 84 -18.76 54.35 45.02
N GLU A 85 -19.84 54.93 44.55
CA GLU A 85 -20.90 54.20 43.87
C GLU A 85 -20.33 53.26 42.84
N PRO A 86 -20.72 51.99 42.78
CA PRO A 86 -20.31 51.13 41.67
C PRO A 86 -21.04 51.58 40.40
N THR A 87 -20.34 52.40 39.63
CA THR A 87 -20.70 52.58 38.21
C THR A 87 -20.66 51.20 37.58
N ALA A 88 -21.85 50.67 37.30
CA ALA A 88 -21.98 49.42 36.54
C ALA A 88 -21.09 49.49 35.30
N PRO A 89 -20.19 48.51 35.12
CA PRO A 89 -19.44 48.48 33.86
C PRO A 89 -20.47 48.19 32.78
N ALA A 90 -20.58 49.09 31.83
CA ALA A 90 -21.39 48.99 30.66
C ALA A 90 -21.28 47.54 30.09
N ALA A 91 -22.39 46.90 30.04
CA ALA A 91 -22.57 45.57 29.40
C ALA A 91 -22.53 45.73 27.87
N ASP A 92 -21.38 46.16 27.32
CA ASP A 92 -21.17 46.23 25.88
C ASP A 92 -19.75 45.86 25.43
N ALA A 93 -19.05 45.03 26.20
CA ALA A 93 -17.98 44.25 25.72
C ALA A 93 -18.48 42.82 25.42
N LYS A 94 -19.50 42.68 24.57
CA LYS A 94 -19.56 41.54 23.68
C LYS A 94 -18.31 41.62 22.83
N ALA A 95 -17.21 41.06 23.36
CA ALA A 95 -16.05 40.75 22.57
C ALA A 95 -16.62 40.08 21.32
N THR A 96 -16.50 40.73 20.20
CA THR A 96 -16.82 40.17 18.88
C THR A 96 -15.91 38.98 18.72
N LEU A 97 -16.36 37.82 19.22
CA LEU A 97 -15.77 36.53 18.88
C LEU A 97 -15.71 36.49 17.35
N PRO A 98 -14.55 36.20 16.78
CA PRO A 98 -14.41 36.17 15.34
C PRO A 98 -15.53 35.33 14.76
N HIS A 99 -16.32 35.94 13.90
CA HIS A 99 -17.44 35.33 13.26
C HIS A 99 -17.00 34.06 12.54
N ASN A 100 -17.57 32.89 12.90
CA ASN A 100 -17.38 31.60 12.26
C ASN A 100 -16.07 30.82 12.61
N LEU A 101 -15.99 30.29 13.82
CA LEU A 101 -15.09 29.18 14.17
C LEU A 101 -15.51 27.84 13.56
N SER A 102 -16.35 27.86 12.51
CA SER A 102 -16.65 26.64 11.75
C SER A 102 -15.43 26.23 10.94
N PRO A 103 -15.22 24.92 10.66
CA PRO A 103 -14.10 24.46 9.84
C PRO A 103 -14.01 25.16 8.48
N TRP A 104 -15.17 25.52 7.90
CA TRP A 104 -15.25 26.25 6.65
C TRP A 104 -14.82 27.73 6.82
N GLY A 105 -15.26 28.37 7.89
CA GLY A 105 -14.82 29.74 8.21
C GLY A 105 -13.33 29.83 8.42
N MET A 106 -12.73 28.88 9.17
CA MET A 106 -11.29 28.79 9.38
C MET A 106 -10.54 28.54 8.07
N PHE A 107 -11.06 27.68 7.17
CA PHE A 107 -10.46 27.48 5.86
C PHE A 107 -10.47 28.76 5.01
N MET A 108 -11.58 29.53 5.04
CA MET A 108 -11.70 30.77 4.23
C MET A 108 -10.81 31.91 4.77
N ALA A 109 -10.57 31.94 6.08
CA ALA A 109 -9.72 32.95 6.72
C ALA A 109 -8.23 32.63 6.65
N ALA A 110 -7.88 31.33 6.49
CA ALA A 110 -6.51 30.83 6.52
C ALA A 110 -5.59 31.53 5.48
N ASP A 111 -4.32 31.61 5.83
CA ASP A 111 -3.27 32.09 4.91
C ASP A 111 -3.16 31.21 3.65
N TRP A 112 -2.68 31.77 2.56
CA TRP A 112 -2.57 31.08 1.27
C TRP A 112 -1.73 29.78 1.33
N VAL A 113 -0.67 29.75 2.16
CA VAL A 113 0.16 28.54 2.36
C VAL A 113 -0.62 27.47 3.09
N VAL A 114 -1.32 27.83 4.18
CA VAL A 114 -2.15 26.90 4.96
C VAL A 114 -3.32 26.38 4.13
N LYS A 115 -3.95 27.24 3.31
CA LYS A 115 -4.96 26.82 2.32
C LYS A 115 -4.39 25.80 1.34
N GLY A 116 -3.21 26.06 0.79
CA GLY A 116 -2.54 25.13 -0.12
C GLY A 116 -2.27 23.78 0.51
N VAL A 117 -1.82 23.76 1.77
CA VAL A 117 -1.63 22.53 2.56
C VAL A 117 -2.95 21.78 2.74
N MET A 118 -4.02 22.44 3.17
CA MET A 118 -5.33 21.81 3.39
C MET A 118 -5.92 21.25 2.10
N ILE A 119 -5.83 21.97 0.97
CA ILE A 119 -6.30 21.50 -0.35
C ILE A 119 -5.47 20.28 -0.79
N GLY A 120 -4.14 20.33 -0.63
CA GLY A 120 -3.26 19.21 -0.96
C GLY A 120 -3.59 17.94 -0.16
N LEU A 121 -3.88 18.09 1.13
CA LEU A 121 -4.29 16.99 2.00
C LEU A 121 -5.68 16.45 1.66
N ALA A 122 -6.63 17.32 1.32
CA ALA A 122 -7.96 16.92 0.85
C ALA A 122 -7.85 16.13 -0.47
N PHE A 123 -6.99 16.56 -1.39
CA PHE A 123 -6.70 15.84 -2.63
C PHE A 123 -6.04 14.47 -2.33
N ALA A 124 -5.08 14.40 -1.42
CA ALA A 124 -4.46 13.14 -1.00
C ALA A 124 -5.51 12.17 -0.41
N SER A 125 -6.46 12.68 0.37
CA SER A 125 -7.59 11.89 0.87
C SER A 125 -8.46 11.34 -0.27
N LEU A 126 -8.79 12.17 -1.27
CA LEU A 126 -9.54 11.73 -2.46
C LEU A 126 -8.80 10.61 -3.21
N VAL A 127 -7.48 10.77 -3.41
CA VAL A 127 -6.64 9.73 -4.04
C VAL A 127 -6.67 8.44 -3.23
N THR A 128 -6.61 8.52 -1.91
CA THR A 128 -6.68 7.35 -1.01
C THR A 128 -7.96 6.54 -1.25
N TRP A 129 -9.12 7.19 -1.29
CA TRP A 129 -10.40 6.53 -1.52
C TRP A 129 -10.53 5.99 -2.94
N THR A 130 -10.03 6.71 -3.93
CA THR A 130 -10.01 6.26 -5.34
C THR A 130 -9.16 5.00 -5.50
N VAL A 131 -7.96 4.98 -4.94
CA VAL A 131 -7.07 3.82 -4.98
C VAL A 131 -7.68 2.65 -4.21
N TRP A 132 -8.29 2.89 -3.06
CA TRP A 132 -9.00 1.86 -2.29
C TRP A 132 -10.07 1.17 -3.12
N LEU A 133 -10.96 1.93 -3.75
CA LEU A 133 -12.05 1.38 -4.57
C LEU A 133 -11.51 0.59 -5.76
N ALA A 134 -10.59 1.18 -6.53
CA ALA A 134 -10.00 0.55 -7.71
C ALA A 134 -9.28 -0.76 -7.36
N LYS A 135 -8.47 -0.76 -6.30
CA LYS A 135 -7.70 -1.93 -5.86
C LYS A 135 -8.58 -3.01 -5.22
N THR A 136 -9.62 -2.64 -4.52
CA THR A 136 -10.58 -3.61 -3.98
C THR A 136 -11.24 -4.40 -5.09
N LEU A 137 -11.71 -3.74 -6.15
CA LEU A 137 -12.34 -4.38 -7.31
C LEU A 137 -11.33 -5.25 -8.09
N GLU A 138 -10.12 -4.73 -8.33
CA GLU A 138 -9.05 -5.46 -9.01
C GLU A 138 -8.67 -6.74 -8.26
N LEU A 139 -8.45 -6.66 -6.95
CA LEU A 139 -8.02 -7.76 -6.12
C LEU A 139 -9.13 -8.81 -5.94
N ALA A 140 -10.38 -8.38 -5.74
CA ALA A 140 -11.52 -9.28 -5.65
C ALA A 140 -11.68 -10.10 -6.95
N GLY A 141 -11.60 -9.44 -8.11
CA GLY A 141 -11.65 -10.12 -9.41
C GLY A 141 -10.46 -11.06 -9.64
N ALA A 142 -9.26 -10.65 -9.23
CA ALA A 142 -8.06 -11.49 -9.36
C ALA A 142 -8.13 -12.73 -8.47
N ARG A 143 -8.55 -12.58 -7.22
CA ARG A 143 -8.76 -13.70 -6.28
C ARG A 143 -9.79 -14.68 -6.79
N MET A 144 -10.94 -14.19 -7.27
CA MET A 144 -11.99 -15.07 -7.81
C MET A 144 -11.48 -15.90 -8.99
N ARG A 145 -10.71 -15.29 -9.90
CA ARG A 145 -10.09 -16.01 -11.02
C ARG A 145 -9.06 -17.04 -10.56
N ALA A 146 -8.23 -16.69 -9.56
CA ALA A 146 -7.24 -17.60 -9.01
C ALA A 146 -7.88 -18.80 -8.29
N TYR A 147 -8.93 -18.60 -7.49
CA TYR A 147 -9.67 -19.70 -6.85
C TYR A 147 -10.31 -20.65 -7.86
N ARG A 148 -10.92 -20.11 -8.92
CA ARG A 148 -11.49 -20.94 -9.99
C ARG A 148 -10.42 -21.78 -10.70
N ALA A 149 -9.25 -21.17 -10.94
CA ALA A 149 -8.13 -21.87 -11.55
C ALA A 149 -7.57 -22.96 -10.62
N LEU A 150 -7.39 -22.66 -9.33
CA LEU A 150 -6.93 -23.61 -8.34
C LEU A 150 -7.87 -24.83 -8.27
N ASN A 151 -9.19 -24.61 -8.23
CA ASN A 151 -10.18 -25.68 -8.21
C ASN A 151 -10.14 -26.51 -9.50
N ALA A 152 -10.00 -25.88 -10.68
CA ALA A 152 -9.89 -26.57 -11.96
C ALA A 152 -8.61 -27.44 -12.01
N ILE A 153 -7.47 -26.89 -11.57
CA ILE A 153 -6.20 -27.63 -11.50
C ILE A 153 -6.29 -28.78 -10.50
N GLY A 154 -6.90 -28.55 -9.32
CA GLY A 154 -7.05 -29.57 -8.28
C GLY A 154 -7.94 -30.75 -8.67
N SER A 155 -8.95 -30.51 -9.50
CA SER A 155 -9.87 -31.54 -10.00
C SER A 155 -9.38 -32.28 -11.25
N ALA A 156 -8.38 -31.71 -11.96
CA ALA A 156 -7.84 -32.27 -13.18
C ALA A 156 -7.00 -33.55 -12.89
N ARG A 157 -7.11 -34.53 -13.77
CA ARG A 157 -6.26 -35.72 -13.72
C ARG A 157 -4.98 -35.56 -14.51
N THR A 158 -5.04 -34.82 -15.62
CA THR A 158 -3.94 -34.53 -16.54
C THR A 158 -3.78 -33.04 -16.74
N LEU A 159 -2.61 -32.63 -17.23
CA LEU A 159 -2.37 -31.24 -17.62
C LEU A 159 -3.33 -30.78 -18.74
N GLN A 160 -3.67 -31.68 -19.65
CA GLN A 160 -4.61 -31.43 -20.74
C GLN A 160 -6.03 -31.18 -20.22
N ASP A 161 -6.48 -31.89 -19.18
CA ASP A 161 -7.79 -31.67 -18.57
C ASP A 161 -7.85 -30.28 -17.89
N ALA A 162 -6.75 -29.89 -17.21
CA ALA A 162 -6.63 -28.55 -16.63
C ALA A 162 -6.66 -27.44 -17.69
N GLU A 163 -5.98 -27.66 -18.82
CA GLU A 163 -5.98 -26.74 -19.96
C GLU A 163 -7.40 -26.53 -20.51
N ARG A 164 -8.12 -27.62 -20.81
CA ARG A 164 -9.52 -27.55 -21.29
C ARG A 164 -10.45 -26.86 -20.28
N ALA A 165 -10.30 -27.16 -18.99
CA ALA A 165 -11.12 -26.54 -17.95
C ALA A 165 -10.88 -25.02 -17.83
N LEU A 166 -9.71 -24.54 -18.23
CA LEU A 166 -9.32 -23.13 -18.19
C LEU A 166 -9.33 -22.45 -19.58
N GLU A 167 -9.72 -23.17 -20.62
CA GLU A 167 -9.81 -22.64 -21.99
C GLU A 167 -10.76 -21.44 -22.04
N GLY A 168 -10.33 -20.36 -22.73
CA GLY A 168 -11.07 -19.10 -22.80
C GLY A 168 -11.10 -18.30 -21.49
N ARG A 169 -10.52 -18.79 -20.40
CA ARG A 169 -10.47 -18.10 -19.12
C ARG A 169 -9.13 -17.35 -18.98
N GLY A 170 -9.20 -16.02 -18.80
CA GLY A 170 -8.03 -15.20 -18.56
C GLY A 170 -7.58 -15.25 -17.08
N GLY A 171 -6.30 -14.98 -16.86
CA GLY A 171 -5.75 -14.81 -15.53
C GLY A 171 -4.46 -15.60 -15.30
N PRO A 172 -3.75 -15.37 -14.19
CA PRO A 172 -2.46 -16.01 -13.96
C PRO A 172 -2.55 -17.55 -13.80
N GLY A 173 -3.66 -18.09 -13.28
CA GLY A 173 -3.84 -19.53 -13.18
C GLY A 173 -3.90 -20.21 -14.55
N ALA A 174 -4.59 -19.65 -15.54
CA ALA A 174 -4.56 -20.16 -16.91
C ALA A 174 -3.17 -19.99 -17.54
N LEU A 175 -2.47 -18.89 -17.24
CA LEU A 175 -1.10 -18.70 -17.72
C LEU A 175 -0.13 -19.76 -17.15
N LEU A 176 -0.30 -20.19 -15.89
CA LEU A 176 0.49 -21.26 -15.30
C LEU A 176 0.31 -22.58 -16.08
N VAL A 177 -0.94 -22.99 -16.35
CA VAL A 177 -1.24 -24.23 -17.09
C VAL A 177 -0.70 -24.16 -18.52
N ASN A 178 -0.95 -23.05 -19.24
CA ASN A 178 -0.47 -22.88 -20.60
C ASN A 178 1.06 -22.86 -20.69
N ALA A 179 1.73 -22.22 -19.72
CA ALA A 179 3.19 -22.18 -19.67
C ALA A 179 3.80 -23.56 -19.42
N ALA A 180 3.19 -24.37 -18.53
CA ALA A 180 3.60 -25.74 -18.29
C ALA A 180 3.37 -26.61 -19.54
N ARG A 181 2.22 -26.47 -20.19
CA ARG A 181 1.89 -27.20 -21.41
C ARG A 181 2.88 -26.92 -22.52
N GLU A 182 3.21 -25.66 -22.72
CA GLU A 182 4.19 -25.24 -23.71
C GLU A 182 5.58 -25.81 -23.42
N GLU A 183 6.01 -25.83 -22.16
CA GLU A 183 7.31 -26.41 -21.79
C GLU A 183 7.35 -27.92 -22.02
N VAL A 184 6.25 -28.62 -21.70
CA VAL A 184 6.12 -30.05 -22.03
C VAL A 184 6.20 -30.28 -23.54
N ARG A 185 5.50 -29.46 -24.34
CA ARG A 185 5.52 -29.54 -25.80
C ARG A 185 6.93 -29.34 -26.38
N LEU A 186 7.65 -28.32 -25.92
CA LEU A 186 9.01 -28.01 -26.35
C LEU A 186 10.02 -29.10 -25.98
N SER A 187 9.73 -29.86 -24.93
CA SER A 187 10.60 -30.92 -24.40
C SER A 187 10.30 -32.31 -24.95
N GLN A 188 9.24 -32.48 -25.74
CA GLN A 188 8.81 -33.81 -26.23
C GLN A 188 9.90 -34.52 -27.04
N GLU A 189 10.65 -33.82 -27.90
CA GLU A 189 11.72 -34.41 -28.69
C GLU A 189 12.93 -34.80 -27.82
N ALA A 190 13.20 -34.04 -26.75
CA ALA A 190 14.30 -34.28 -25.85
C ALA A 190 14.01 -35.36 -24.78
N GLN A 191 12.73 -35.63 -24.48
CA GLN A 191 12.32 -36.57 -23.43
C GLN A 191 12.82 -38.00 -23.67
N ALA A 192 13.00 -38.41 -24.93
CA ALA A 192 13.55 -39.72 -25.28
C ALA A 192 15.02 -39.92 -24.83
N HIS A 193 15.74 -38.80 -24.56
CA HIS A 193 17.18 -38.79 -24.32
C HIS A 193 17.58 -38.09 -23.03
N THR A 194 16.65 -37.47 -22.32
CA THR A 194 16.96 -36.62 -21.14
C THR A 194 16.10 -37.04 -19.96
N SER A 195 16.62 -36.86 -18.72
CA SER A 195 15.88 -37.14 -17.50
C SER A 195 14.65 -36.22 -17.35
N ALA A 196 13.59 -36.75 -16.75
CA ALA A 196 12.36 -36.01 -16.44
C ALA A 196 12.61 -34.80 -15.49
N ASP A 197 13.70 -34.80 -14.75
CA ASP A 197 14.03 -33.78 -13.75
C ASP A 197 14.32 -32.43 -14.41
N GLY A 198 15.02 -32.40 -15.53
CA GLY A 198 15.27 -31.18 -16.28
C GLY A 198 14.00 -30.48 -16.77
N LEU A 199 12.98 -31.25 -17.18
CA LEU A 199 11.66 -30.71 -17.53
C LEU A 199 10.95 -30.11 -16.31
N LYS A 200 10.94 -30.85 -15.20
CA LYS A 200 10.30 -30.38 -13.93
C LYS A 200 10.94 -29.07 -13.45
N GLU A 201 12.27 -28.96 -13.52
CA GLU A 201 13.01 -27.75 -13.13
C GLU A 201 12.66 -26.55 -14.04
N ARG A 202 12.63 -26.73 -15.38
CA ARG A 202 12.26 -25.67 -16.31
C ARG A 202 10.83 -25.21 -16.10
N VAL A 203 9.89 -26.13 -15.89
CA VAL A 203 8.50 -25.82 -15.56
C VAL A 203 8.44 -25.00 -14.27
N ALA A 204 9.04 -25.47 -13.17
CA ALA A 204 9.05 -24.77 -11.88
C ALA A 204 9.63 -23.34 -12.02
N SER A 205 10.75 -23.18 -12.72
CA SER A 205 11.36 -21.88 -12.99
C SER A 205 10.42 -20.94 -13.75
N ARG A 206 9.71 -21.45 -14.76
CA ARG A 206 8.77 -20.65 -15.55
C ARG A 206 7.53 -20.26 -14.75
N LEU A 207 6.99 -21.16 -13.96
CA LEU A 207 5.83 -20.92 -13.10
C LEU A 207 6.15 -19.88 -12.02
N SER A 208 7.29 -19.98 -11.35
CA SER A 208 7.72 -19.01 -10.33
C SER A 208 7.84 -17.59 -10.88
N ARG A 209 8.28 -17.43 -12.13
CA ARG A 209 8.33 -16.15 -12.83
C ARG A 209 6.93 -15.56 -13.05
N ILE A 210 5.95 -16.38 -13.43
CA ILE A 210 4.56 -15.95 -13.62
C ILE A 210 3.95 -15.51 -12.28
N GLU A 211 4.17 -16.26 -11.21
CA GLU A 211 3.72 -15.91 -9.87
C GLU A 211 4.31 -14.57 -9.40
N ALA A 212 5.64 -14.42 -9.52
CA ALA A 212 6.33 -13.20 -9.15
C ALA A 212 5.81 -11.99 -9.94
N GLN A 213 5.57 -12.16 -11.25
CA GLN A 213 5.02 -11.12 -12.11
C GLN A 213 3.60 -10.73 -11.71
N ALA A 214 2.74 -11.72 -11.43
CA ALA A 214 1.37 -11.49 -10.98
C ALA A 214 1.34 -10.76 -9.63
N GLY A 215 2.21 -11.16 -8.68
CA GLY A 215 2.38 -10.49 -7.41
C GLY A 215 2.83 -9.03 -7.54
N ARG A 216 3.85 -8.78 -8.37
CA ARG A 216 4.32 -7.40 -8.66
C ARG A 216 3.23 -6.54 -9.30
N ARG A 217 2.46 -7.11 -10.24
CA ARG A 217 1.35 -6.40 -10.87
C ARG A 217 0.32 -5.97 -9.84
N MET A 218 -0.02 -6.84 -8.90
CA MET A 218 -1.01 -6.56 -7.86
C MET A 218 -0.54 -5.50 -6.86
N SER A 219 0.78 -5.45 -6.58
CA SER A 219 1.38 -4.44 -5.68
C SER A 219 1.51 -3.05 -6.31
N ARG A 220 1.37 -2.91 -7.64
CA ARG A 220 1.46 -1.60 -8.28
C ARG A 220 0.35 -0.68 -7.80
N GLY A 221 0.71 0.56 -7.47
CA GLY A 221 -0.21 1.59 -7.03
C GLY A 221 -0.52 1.60 -5.53
N THR A 222 -0.23 0.52 -4.79
CA THR A 222 -0.39 0.55 -3.33
C THR A 222 0.67 1.40 -2.63
N GLY A 223 1.82 1.63 -3.27
CA GLY A 223 2.87 2.50 -2.75
C GLY A 223 2.42 3.95 -2.52
N VAL A 224 1.47 4.45 -3.33
CA VAL A 224 0.90 5.79 -3.13
C VAL A 224 0.22 5.92 -1.76
N LEU A 225 -0.50 4.88 -1.31
CA LEU A 225 -1.12 4.84 0.02
C LEU A 225 -0.07 4.89 1.13
N ALA A 226 1.03 4.15 0.97
CA ALA A 226 2.14 4.18 1.93
C ALA A 226 2.76 5.58 2.01
N THR A 227 2.99 6.22 0.86
CA THR A 227 3.53 7.58 0.81
C THR A 227 2.58 8.59 1.47
N ILE A 228 1.29 8.59 1.12
CA ILE A 228 0.30 9.49 1.74
C ILE A 228 0.26 9.24 3.25
N GLY A 229 0.18 7.98 3.67
CA GLY A 229 0.12 7.63 5.09
C GLY A 229 1.33 8.08 5.90
N SER A 230 2.53 8.03 5.31
CA SER A 230 3.77 8.44 5.98
C SER A 230 4.02 9.95 5.90
N THR A 231 3.60 10.64 4.84
CA THR A 231 3.94 12.06 4.63
C THR A 231 2.85 13.04 5.05
N ALA A 232 1.56 12.66 4.94
CA ALA A 232 0.46 13.57 5.23
C ALA A 232 0.47 14.17 6.65
N PRO A 233 0.86 13.43 7.73
CA PRO A 233 0.97 14.03 9.06
C PRO A 233 2.02 15.14 9.12
N PHE A 234 3.16 14.97 8.44
CA PHE A 234 4.22 15.97 8.39
C PHE A 234 3.84 17.19 7.56
N VAL A 235 3.08 16.99 6.48
CA VAL A 235 2.51 18.09 5.69
C VAL A 235 1.51 18.90 6.54
N GLY A 236 0.68 18.22 7.34
CA GLY A 236 -0.22 18.86 8.29
C GLY A 236 0.56 19.64 9.38
N LEU A 237 1.61 19.02 9.93
CA LEU A 237 2.50 19.68 10.91
C LEU A 237 3.18 20.93 10.32
N PHE A 238 3.64 20.86 9.07
CA PHE A 238 4.14 22.06 8.38
C PHE A 238 3.10 23.18 8.35
N GLY A 239 1.83 22.85 8.07
CA GLY A 239 0.74 23.81 8.12
C GLY A 239 0.58 24.49 9.49
N THR A 240 0.74 23.72 10.59
CA THR A 240 0.69 24.31 11.95
C THR A 240 1.89 25.22 12.23
N VAL A 241 3.08 24.80 11.90
CA VAL A 241 4.29 25.62 12.12
C VAL A 241 4.16 26.94 11.36
N TRP A 242 3.73 26.90 10.12
CA TRP A 242 3.53 28.11 9.29
C TRP A 242 2.44 29.03 9.86
N GLY A 243 1.27 28.51 10.23
CA GLY A 243 0.17 29.32 10.75
C GLY A 243 0.48 29.94 12.11
N ILE A 244 1.16 29.20 13.00
CA ILE A 244 1.61 29.75 14.28
C ILE A 244 2.66 30.82 14.07
N MET A 245 3.62 30.63 13.17
CA MET A 245 4.62 31.64 12.82
C MET A 245 3.93 32.94 12.36
N ASN A 246 2.96 32.84 11.45
CA ASN A 246 2.20 34.01 10.98
C ASN A 246 1.44 34.72 12.11
N SER A 247 0.87 33.92 13.05
CA SER A 247 0.18 34.49 14.22
C SER A 247 1.14 35.32 15.10
N PHE A 248 2.37 34.84 15.33
CA PHE A 248 3.39 35.62 16.08
C PHE A 248 3.87 36.86 15.32
N ILE A 249 4.00 36.78 14.01
CA ILE A 249 4.29 37.95 13.17
C ILE A 249 3.21 39.04 13.34
N GLY A 250 1.93 38.59 13.36
CA GLY A 250 0.78 39.47 13.59
C GLY A 250 0.84 40.21 14.96
N ILE A 251 1.21 39.48 16.05
CA ILE A 251 1.43 40.09 17.36
C ILE A 251 2.55 41.19 17.29
N SER A 252 3.66 40.83 16.67
CA SER A 252 4.80 41.76 16.56
C SER A 252 4.44 43.05 15.81
N GLN A 253 3.60 42.94 14.78
CA GLN A 253 3.16 44.09 13.97
C GLN A 253 2.09 44.90 14.67
N SER A 254 1.17 44.29 15.39
CA SER A 254 0.05 44.96 16.07
C SER A 254 0.43 45.56 17.42
N GLN A 255 1.61 45.21 17.96
CA GLN A 255 2.12 45.66 19.27
C GLN A 255 1.09 45.48 20.42
N THR A 256 0.19 44.51 20.34
CA THR A 256 -0.80 44.24 21.37
C THR A 256 -0.61 42.80 21.87
N THR A 257 -0.86 42.62 23.17
CA THR A 257 -0.86 41.28 23.81
C THR A 257 -2.24 40.64 23.81
N ASN A 258 -3.18 41.17 23.02
CA ASN A 258 -4.55 40.63 22.95
C ASN A 258 -4.58 39.29 22.17
N LEU A 259 -4.81 38.21 22.90
CA LEU A 259 -4.91 36.85 22.34
C LEU A 259 -6.05 36.70 21.34
N ALA A 260 -7.06 37.54 21.36
CA ALA A 260 -8.16 37.50 20.39
C ALA A 260 -7.71 37.72 18.94
N ILE A 261 -6.57 38.39 18.74
CA ILE A 261 -6.02 38.65 17.40
C ILE A 261 -5.39 37.39 16.80
N VAL A 262 -4.79 36.56 17.63
CA VAL A 262 -4.02 35.37 17.17
C VAL A 262 -4.78 34.07 17.27
N ALA A 263 -5.82 34.00 18.08
CA ALA A 263 -6.62 32.80 18.28
C ALA A 263 -7.16 32.20 16.97
N PRO A 264 -7.67 32.99 15.99
CA PRO A 264 -8.12 32.45 14.71
C PRO A 264 -6.99 31.77 13.95
N GLY A 265 -5.83 32.42 13.80
CA GLY A 265 -4.68 31.87 13.05
C GLY A 265 -4.12 30.58 13.68
N ILE A 266 -4.12 30.50 15.02
CA ILE A 266 -3.73 29.26 15.72
C ILE A 266 -4.77 28.14 15.47
N ALA A 267 -6.06 28.47 15.53
CA ALA A 267 -7.12 27.49 15.25
C ALA A 267 -7.04 26.92 13.82
N GLU A 268 -6.80 27.79 12.83
CA GLU A 268 -6.59 27.40 11.42
C GLU A 268 -5.37 26.49 11.26
N ALA A 269 -4.27 26.81 11.95
CA ALA A 269 -3.07 26.01 11.96
C ALA A 269 -3.35 24.60 12.49
N LEU A 270 -4.01 24.49 13.64
CA LEU A 270 -4.39 23.20 14.24
C LEU A 270 -5.31 22.39 13.34
N LEU A 271 -6.22 23.04 12.62
CA LEU A 271 -7.09 22.40 11.63
C LEU A 271 -6.29 21.73 10.52
N ALA A 272 -5.20 22.34 10.03
CA ALA A 272 -4.34 21.75 9.02
C ALA A 272 -3.73 20.41 9.47
N THR A 273 -3.26 20.33 10.74
CA THR A 273 -2.76 19.06 11.28
C THR A 273 -3.87 18.03 11.44
N ALA A 274 -5.05 18.42 11.90
CA ALA A 274 -6.18 17.50 12.01
C ALA A 274 -6.53 16.90 10.65
N ILE A 275 -6.59 17.70 9.57
CA ILE A 275 -6.83 17.23 8.19
C ILE A 275 -5.70 16.29 7.74
N GLY A 276 -4.44 16.57 8.09
CA GLY A 276 -3.31 15.70 7.80
C GLY A 276 -3.47 14.30 8.39
N LEU A 277 -3.90 14.21 9.64
CA LEU A 277 -4.18 12.94 10.31
C LEU A 277 -5.40 12.23 9.72
N VAL A 278 -6.46 12.96 9.41
CA VAL A 278 -7.66 12.40 8.73
C VAL A 278 -7.32 11.82 7.37
N ALA A 279 -6.37 12.38 6.64
CA ALA A 279 -5.91 11.83 5.36
C ALA A 279 -4.97 10.62 5.56
N ALA A 280 -4.07 10.68 6.55
CA ALA A 280 -3.03 9.68 6.77
C ALA A 280 -3.56 8.36 7.33
N ILE A 281 -4.43 8.41 8.35
CA ILE A 281 -4.88 7.22 9.07
C ILE A 281 -5.57 6.22 8.14
N PRO A 282 -6.57 6.62 7.30
CA PRO A 282 -7.17 5.71 6.35
C PRO A 282 -6.16 5.15 5.33
N ALA A 283 -5.22 5.98 4.86
CA ALA A 283 -4.21 5.55 3.89
C ALA A 283 -3.34 4.42 4.43
N VAL A 284 -2.86 4.54 5.68
CA VAL A 284 -2.06 3.49 6.35
C VAL A 284 -2.87 2.22 6.57
N VAL A 285 -4.11 2.34 7.07
CA VAL A 285 -4.98 1.19 7.33
C VAL A 285 -5.25 0.43 6.03
N ILE A 286 -5.64 1.13 4.98
CA ILE A 286 -5.95 0.56 3.67
C ILE A 286 -4.70 -0.10 3.07
N TYR A 287 -3.53 0.55 3.15
CA TYR A 287 -2.26 -0.03 2.70
C TYR A 287 -1.97 -1.36 3.39
N ASN A 288 -2.09 -1.43 4.70
CA ASN A 288 -1.85 -2.65 5.47
C ASN A 288 -2.84 -3.78 5.14
N VAL A 289 -4.10 -3.44 4.88
CA VAL A 289 -5.11 -4.41 4.42
C VAL A 289 -4.72 -4.97 3.05
N PHE A 290 -4.31 -4.12 2.11
CA PHE A 290 -3.87 -4.57 0.78
C PHE A 290 -2.58 -5.37 0.85
N ALA A 291 -1.59 -4.99 1.64
CA ALA A 291 -0.34 -5.74 1.81
C ALA A 291 -0.62 -7.19 2.22
N ARG A 292 -1.44 -7.40 3.26
CA ARG A 292 -1.87 -8.74 3.69
C ARG A 292 -2.68 -9.48 2.63
N SER A 293 -3.58 -8.77 1.97
CA SER A 293 -4.43 -9.34 0.92
C SER A 293 -3.64 -9.78 -0.31
N ILE A 294 -2.61 -9.04 -0.69
CA ILE A 294 -1.70 -9.41 -1.80
C ILE A 294 -0.84 -10.61 -1.43
N THR A 295 -0.38 -10.70 -0.18
CA THR A 295 0.33 -11.89 0.31
C THR A 295 -0.54 -13.15 0.19
N GLY A 296 -1.81 -13.10 0.64
CA GLY A 296 -2.73 -14.22 0.49
C GLY A 296 -3.03 -14.56 -0.99
N TYR A 297 -3.05 -13.56 -1.88
CA TYR A 297 -3.18 -13.81 -3.31
C TYR A 297 -1.94 -14.51 -3.91
N ARG A 298 -0.73 -14.17 -3.46
CA ARG A 298 0.51 -14.85 -3.86
C ARG A 298 0.53 -16.30 -3.41
N GLN A 299 0.10 -16.58 -2.17
CA GLN A 299 -0.02 -17.95 -1.66
C GLN A 299 -0.98 -18.77 -2.52
N LEU A 300 -2.15 -18.22 -2.86
CA LEU A 300 -3.11 -18.89 -3.74
C LEU A 300 -2.53 -19.22 -5.12
N LEU A 301 -1.66 -18.36 -5.67
CA LEU A 301 -0.97 -18.65 -6.93
C LEU A 301 0.12 -19.71 -6.75
N ALA A 302 0.85 -19.70 -5.65
CA ALA A 302 1.83 -20.74 -5.34
C ALA A 302 1.18 -22.11 -5.18
N ASP A 303 0.00 -22.19 -4.54
CA ASP A 303 -0.77 -23.42 -4.46
C ASP A 303 -1.22 -23.92 -5.85
N ALA A 304 -1.63 -23.00 -6.74
CA ALA A 304 -1.98 -23.34 -8.12
C ALA A 304 -0.76 -23.82 -8.91
N SER A 305 0.40 -23.19 -8.73
CA SER A 305 1.69 -23.58 -9.33
C SER A 305 2.07 -25.00 -8.90
N ALA A 306 2.10 -25.26 -7.60
CA ALA A 306 2.37 -26.59 -7.08
C ALA A 306 1.37 -27.65 -7.59
N GLY A 307 0.12 -27.22 -7.82
CA GLY A 307 -0.89 -28.07 -8.48
C GLY A 307 -0.50 -28.44 -9.91
N VAL A 308 -0.06 -27.47 -10.70
CA VAL A 308 0.41 -27.67 -12.07
C VAL A 308 1.66 -28.55 -12.12
N GLU A 309 2.63 -28.31 -11.24
CA GLU A 309 3.84 -29.15 -11.13
C GLU A 309 3.51 -30.61 -10.84
N ARG A 310 2.55 -30.88 -9.96
CA ARG A 310 2.06 -32.24 -9.70
C ARG A 310 1.40 -32.87 -10.92
N LEU A 311 0.65 -32.09 -11.73
CA LEU A 311 0.07 -32.58 -12.97
C LEU A 311 1.17 -32.96 -13.98
N VAL A 312 2.16 -32.08 -14.17
CA VAL A 312 3.30 -32.32 -15.06
C VAL A 312 4.07 -33.57 -14.62
N SER A 313 4.40 -33.69 -13.32
CA SER A 313 5.09 -34.86 -12.79
C SER A 313 4.33 -36.15 -13.07
N ARG A 314 3.01 -36.15 -12.83
CA ARG A 314 2.13 -37.31 -13.09
C ARG A 314 2.08 -37.66 -14.57
N ASP A 315 1.92 -36.67 -15.44
CA ASP A 315 1.84 -36.92 -16.90
C ASP A 315 3.17 -37.49 -17.42
N VAL A 316 4.31 -37.08 -16.92
CA VAL A 316 5.62 -37.64 -17.24
C VAL A 316 5.75 -39.08 -16.73
N ASP A 317 5.33 -39.35 -15.50
CA ASP A 317 5.39 -40.67 -14.92
C ASP A 317 4.51 -41.68 -15.72
N TYR A 318 3.31 -41.25 -16.15
CA TYR A 318 2.45 -42.08 -17.01
C TYR A 318 3.03 -42.27 -18.42
N ALA A 319 3.74 -41.28 -18.97
CA ALA A 319 4.40 -41.45 -20.28
C ALA A 319 5.54 -42.48 -20.24
N CYS A 320 6.16 -42.70 -19.08
CA CYS A 320 7.19 -43.71 -18.89
C CYS A 320 6.66 -45.14 -18.73
N VAL A 321 5.33 -45.32 -18.50
CA VAL A 321 4.73 -46.69 -18.40
C VAL A 321 4.53 -47.26 -19.81
N PRO A 322 5.17 -48.41 -20.16
CA PRO A 322 4.97 -49.03 -21.47
C PRO A 322 3.47 -49.33 -21.69
N SER A 323 2.95 -48.86 -22.84
CA SER A 323 1.55 -49.23 -23.13
C SER A 323 1.40 -50.74 -23.15
N ALA A 324 0.23 -51.24 -22.69
CA ALA A 324 -0.04 -52.69 -22.72
C ALA A 324 0.17 -53.32 -24.12
N ALA A 325 -0.01 -52.53 -25.19
CA ALA A 325 0.27 -52.94 -26.55
C ALA A 325 1.79 -53.07 -26.84
N THR A 326 2.62 -52.23 -26.26
CA THR A 326 4.08 -52.29 -26.39
C THR A 326 4.63 -53.47 -25.58
N ALA A 327 4.13 -53.67 -24.36
CA ALA A 327 4.48 -54.80 -23.52
C ALA A 327 4.05 -56.15 -24.19
N ALA A 328 2.86 -56.22 -24.75
CA ALA A 328 2.39 -57.41 -25.48
C ALA A 328 3.21 -57.68 -26.74
N ARG A 329 3.71 -56.66 -27.44
CA ARG A 329 4.58 -56.83 -28.60
C ARG A 329 5.97 -57.33 -28.19
N GLN A 330 6.54 -56.81 -27.08
CA GLN A 330 7.81 -57.27 -26.52
C GLN A 330 7.74 -58.73 -26.04
N LEU A 331 6.65 -59.13 -25.39
CA LEU A 331 6.40 -60.51 -25.00
C LEU A 331 6.27 -61.44 -26.20
N ARG A 332 5.65 -61.02 -27.31
CA ARG A 332 5.56 -61.79 -28.52
C ARG A 332 6.90 -61.95 -29.21
N HIS A 333 7.75 -60.94 -29.23
CA HIS A 333 9.12 -61.01 -29.75
C HIS A 333 9.98 -61.99 -28.91
N ALA A 334 9.92 -61.87 -27.57
CA ALA A 334 10.67 -62.75 -26.67
C ALA A 334 10.20 -64.22 -26.70
N ALA A 335 8.99 -64.50 -27.13
CA ALA A 335 8.45 -65.86 -27.28
C ALA A 335 8.73 -66.46 -28.68
N ALA A 336 9.29 -65.71 -29.61
CA ALA A 336 9.63 -66.12 -30.96
C ALA A 336 11.14 -66.39 -31.14
N GLU A 337 11.97 -66.11 -30.18
CA GLU A 337 13.38 -66.52 -30.02
C GLU A 337 13.47 -67.79 -29.13
#